data_60365f86f7a240878c188859e39ebb06
#
_entry.id   60365f86f7a240878c188859e39ebb06
#
_cell.length_a   1.000
_cell.length_b   1.000
_cell.length_c   1.000
_cell.angle_alpha   90.00
_cell.angle_beta   90.00
_cell.angle_gamma   90.00
#
_symmetry.space_group_name_H-M   'P 1'
#
loop_
_entity.id
_entity.type
_entity.pdbx_description
1 polymer ?
#
loop_
_entity_poly.entity_id
_entity_poly.type
_entity_poly.pdbx_seq_one_letter_code
_entity_poly.pdbx_strand_id
1 'polypeptide(L)'
;AMSDNGQNYKWTPEMEVHLTNDNGDEVKIVRQSNDPNSPDYRKRVTTLNGRVIENGGSYLVPWNWDENGKALTGDKEKMYFYTTEGGTTEWTLPEDWTGDKVYLYRLTDQGKKDVVELTVGADRKIQITGNANQPYVLYKAPQGKKTMVWSEGLHIYDQGFNSGTLDHWEKTGDSEHAEIVKSQGANEMLRIQGNTERVTLKQRLTDLKPNTRYAVYLGVDNRSD
;
A
#
# COMPACT_ATOMS: atom_id res chain seq x y z
N ALA A 1 1.82 14.50 -18.77
CA ALA A 1 2.66 14.96 -19.87
C ALA A 1 4.00 15.34 -19.29
N MET A 2 5.04 14.60 -19.61
CA MET A 2 6.39 15.08 -19.39
C MET A 2 6.66 16.11 -20.48
N SER A 3 6.74 17.39 -20.16
CA SER A 3 7.30 18.38 -21.04
C SER A 3 8.79 18.44 -20.73
N ASP A 4 9.58 17.88 -21.59
CA ASP A 4 10.99 18.19 -21.61
C ASP A 4 11.13 19.55 -22.30
N ASN A 5 11.84 20.48 -21.69
CA ASN A 5 12.16 21.82 -22.20
C ASN A 5 10.94 22.72 -22.51
N GLY A 6 9.79 22.56 -21.87
CA GLY A 6 8.63 23.42 -22.07
C GLY A 6 7.96 23.28 -23.43
N GLN A 7 8.25 22.24 -24.19
CA GLN A 7 7.58 21.97 -25.45
C GLN A 7 6.23 21.29 -25.21
N ASN A 8 5.20 21.83 -25.83
CA ASN A 8 3.88 21.20 -25.85
C ASN A 8 3.87 20.07 -26.88
N TYR A 9 3.98 18.83 -26.40
CA TYR A 9 3.77 17.67 -27.25
C TYR A 9 2.30 17.55 -27.62
N LYS A 10 2.00 17.60 -28.92
CA LYS A 10 0.68 17.22 -29.42
C LYS A 10 0.66 15.71 -29.53
N TRP A 11 -0.10 15.08 -28.66
CA TRP A 11 -0.38 13.66 -28.78
C TRP A 11 -1.34 13.44 -29.95
N THR A 12 -0.99 12.57 -30.86
CA THR A 12 -1.89 12.03 -31.88
C THR A 12 -2.27 10.60 -31.50
N PRO A 13 -3.35 10.02 -32.07
CA PRO A 13 -3.68 8.62 -31.82
C PRO A 13 -2.54 7.65 -32.13
N GLU A 14 -1.70 8.01 -33.09
CA GLU A 14 -0.54 7.23 -33.53
C GLU A 14 0.71 7.51 -32.69
N MET A 15 0.64 8.48 -31.78
CA MET A 15 1.78 8.86 -30.98
C MET A 15 2.02 7.86 -29.86
N GLU A 16 3.20 7.26 -29.88
CA GLU A 16 3.68 6.35 -28.86
C GLU A 16 4.86 6.99 -28.12
N VAL A 17 4.93 6.77 -26.82
CA VAL A 17 6.08 7.11 -25.99
C VAL A 17 6.72 5.82 -25.51
N HIS A 18 8.01 5.69 -25.73
CA HIS A 18 8.85 4.58 -25.25
C HIS A 18 9.80 5.10 -24.20
N LEU A 19 9.82 4.47 -23.05
CA LEU A 19 10.70 4.77 -21.93
C LEU A 19 11.41 3.49 -21.51
N THR A 20 12.68 3.60 -21.18
CA THR A 20 13.44 2.50 -20.59
C THR A 20 14.06 3.01 -19.30
N ASN A 21 13.92 2.24 -18.22
CA ASN A 21 14.55 2.57 -16.94
C ASN A 21 15.96 1.96 -16.84
N ASP A 22 16.68 2.32 -15.77
CA ASP A 22 18.03 1.81 -15.53
C ASP A 22 18.09 0.29 -15.30
N ASN A 23 16.97 -0.34 -14.99
CA ASN A 23 16.86 -1.80 -14.83
C ASN A 23 16.56 -2.53 -16.16
N GLY A 24 16.38 -1.79 -17.25
CA GLY A 24 16.03 -2.35 -18.56
C GLY A 24 14.54 -2.61 -18.76
N ASP A 25 13.67 -2.19 -17.83
CA ASP A 25 12.22 -2.28 -18.06
C ASP A 25 11.78 -1.31 -19.14
N GLU A 26 10.97 -1.78 -20.06
CA GLU A 26 10.43 -1.00 -21.16
C GLU A 26 8.98 -0.60 -20.87
N VAL A 27 8.70 0.69 -20.92
CA VAL A 27 7.36 1.26 -20.79
C VAL A 27 6.95 1.88 -22.13
N LYS A 28 5.82 1.43 -22.66
CA LYS A 28 5.20 2.01 -23.85
C LYS A 28 3.86 2.63 -23.48
N ILE A 29 3.61 3.85 -23.92
CA ILE A 29 2.36 4.57 -23.69
C ILE A 29 1.75 4.94 -25.02
N VAL A 30 0.49 4.56 -25.24
CA VAL A 30 -0.29 4.88 -26.44
C VAL A 30 -1.56 5.62 -26.05
N ARG A 31 -1.81 6.74 -26.66
CA ARG A 31 -3.04 7.49 -26.49
C ARG A 31 -4.17 6.91 -27.35
N GLN A 32 -5.36 6.74 -26.75
CA GLN A 32 -6.49 6.13 -27.44
C GLN A 32 -7.23 7.10 -28.38
N SER A 33 -7.36 8.37 -27.99
CA SER A 33 -7.97 9.40 -28.85
C SER A 33 -7.46 10.81 -28.55
N ASN A 34 -7.36 11.64 -29.58
CA ASN A 34 -7.14 13.08 -29.48
C ASN A 34 -8.41 13.89 -29.73
N ASP A 35 -9.50 13.26 -30.17
CA ASP A 35 -10.76 13.95 -30.39
C ASP A 35 -11.41 14.31 -29.04
N PRO A 36 -11.61 15.61 -28.75
CA PRO A 36 -12.26 16.03 -27.50
C PRO A 36 -13.69 15.52 -27.32
N ASN A 37 -14.35 15.10 -28.40
CA ASN A 37 -15.69 14.54 -28.36
C ASN A 37 -15.72 13.02 -28.21
N SER A 38 -14.56 12.36 -28.28
CA SER A 38 -14.47 10.93 -28.09
C SER A 38 -14.59 10.56 -26.60
N PRO A 39 -15.30 9.48 -26.23
CA PRO A 39 -15.31 8.96 -24.86
C PRO A 39 -13.92 8.50 -24.40
N ASP A 40 -13.01 8.25 -25.36
CA ASP A 40 -11.64 7.85 -25.09
C ASP A 40 -10.64 9.02 -25.12
N TYR A 41 -11.16 10.25 -25.16
CA TYR A 41 -10.32 11.43 -25.09
C TYR A 41 -9.43 11.43 -23.85
N ARG A 42 -8.12 11.58 -24.06
CA ARG A 42 -7.08 11.50 -23.02
C ARG A 42 -6.90 10.13 -22.34
N LYS A 43 -7.66 9.11 -22.70
CA LYS A 43 -7.39 7.75 -22.24
C LYS A 43 -6.14 7.18 -22.91
N ARG A 44 -5.46 6.28 -22.22
CA ARG A 44 -4.20 5.67 -22.68
C ARG A 44 -4.21 4.19 -22.41
N VAL A 45 -3.38 3.50 -23.20
CA VAL A 45 -2.91 2.15 -22.88
C VAL A 45 -1.42 2.25 -22.56
N THR A 46 -1.04 1.78 -21.38
CA THR A 46 0.37 1.69 -20.97
C THR A 46 0.74 0.24 -20.80
N THR A 47 1.86 -0.16 -21.36
CA THR A 47 2.45 -1.49 -21.16
C THR A 47 3.78 -1.39 -20.44
N LEU A 48 4.06 -2.38 -19.61
CA LEU A 48 5.34 -2.61 -18.97
C LEU A 48 5.87 -3.97 -19.45
N ASN A 49 7.02 -3.97 -20.14
CA ASN A 49 7.59 -5.17 -20.76
C ASN A 49 6.57 -5.95 -21.63
N GLY A 50 5.76 -5.23 -22.38
CA GLY A 50 4.71 -5.77 -23.24
C GLY A 50 3.38 -6.14 -22.57
N ARG A 51 3.29 -6.13 -21.23
CA ARG A 51 2.06 -6.41 -20.50
C ARG A 51 1.30 -5.11 -20.19
N VAL A 52 -0.01 -5.08 -20.44
CA VAL A 52 -0.86 -3.92 -20.16
C VAL A 52 -0.95 -3.71 -18.64
N ILE A 53 -0.63 -2.51 -18.17
CA ILE A 53 -0.72 -2.07 -16.77
C ILE A 53 -1.70 -0.89 -16.59
N GLU A 54 -2.07 -0.22 -17.67
CA GLU A 54 -3.10 0.81 -17.71
C GLU A 54 -3.93 0.64 -18.99
N ASN A 55 -5.24 0.70 -18.86
CA ASN A 55 -6.15 0.69 -19.98
C ASN A 55 -7.36 1.58 -19.70
N GLY A 56 -7.41 2.74 -20.34
CA GLY A 56 -8.56 3.63 -20.32
C GLY A 56 -9.03 4.12 -18.95
N GLY A 57 -8.13 4.33 -17.99
CA GLY A 57 -8.47 4.78 -16.64
C GLY A 57 -8.62 3.64 -15.63
N SER A 58 -8.33 2.40 -16.04
CA SER A 58 -8.16 1.25 -15.16
C SER A 58 -6.69 0.86 -15.12
N TYR A 59 -6.21 0.42 -13.95
CA TYR A 59 -4.80 0.17 -13.68
C TYR A 59 -4.63 -1.16 -12.97
N LEU A 60 -3.69 -1.98 -13.44
CA LEU A 60 -3.16 -3.13 -12.72
C LEU A 60 -1.63 -3.03 -12.74
N VAL A 61 -1.08 -2.40 -11.73
CA VAL A 61 0.33 -2.04 -11.69
C VAL A 61 1.10 -2.92 -10.70
N PRO A 62 2.38 -3.24 -10.98
CA PRO A 62 3.20 -3.99 -10.07
C PRO A 62 3.44 -3.22 -8.77
N TRP A 63 3.52 -3.96 -7.68
CA TRP A 63 3.97 -3.42 -6.40
C TRP A 63 5.45 -3.74 -6.23
N ASN A 64 6.30 -2.78 -6.55
CA ASN A 64 7.74 -3.00 -6.72
C ASN A 64 8.59 -2.50 -5.55
N TRP A 65 8.06 -2.56 -4.34
CA TRP A 65 8.79 -2.13 -3.16
C TRP A 65 8.95 -3.27 -2.18
N ASP A 66 10.18 -3.49 -1.70
CA ASP A 66 10.41 -4.39 -0.58
C ASP A 66 10.10 -3.71 0.77
N GLU A 67 10.25 -4.47 1.85
CA GLU A 67 10.01 -4.02 3.21
C GLU A 67 10.91 -2.85 3.65
N ASN A 68 12.02 -2.61 2.95
CA ASN A 68 12.97 -1.55 3.22
C ASN A 68 12.78 -0.34 2.29
N GLY A 69 11.71 -0.35 1.48
CA GLY A 69 11.44 0.70 0.50
C GLY A 69 12.36 0.67 -0.71
N LYS A 70 13.09 -0.43 -0.94
CA LYS A 70 13.89 -0.62 -2.14
C LYS A 70 13.03 -1.15 -3.27
N ALA A 71 13.20 -0.60 -4.46
CA ALA A 71 12.51 -1.09 -5.65
C ALA A 71 12.88 -2.55 -5.94
N LEU A 72 11.86 -3.38 -6.15
CA LEU A 72 11.99 -4.75 -6.60
C LEU A 72 11.89 -4.79 -8.12
N THR A 73 12.57 -5.73 -8.74
CA THR A 73 12.37 -6.05 -10.14
C THR A 73 11.23 -7.07 -10.29
N GLY A 74 10.24 -6.72 -11.10
CA GLY A 74 9.12 -7.61 -11.45
C GLY A 74 7.98 -7.69 -10.43
N ASP A 75 6.89 -8.26 -10.88
CA ASP A 75 5.63 -8.46 -10.13
C ASP A 75 5.72 -9.73 -9.28
N LYS A 76 6.33 -9.66 -8.11
CA LYS A 76 6.66 -10.89 -7.37
C LYS A 76 5.46 -11.55 -6.69
N GLU A 77 4.69 -10.83 -5.90
CA GLU A 77 3.64 -11.43 -5.08
C GLU A 77 2.32 -10.70 -5.12
N LYS A 78 2.34 -9.41 -5.44
CA LYS A 78 1.14 -8.57 -5.43
C LYS A 78 1.19 -7.46 -6.47
N MET A 79 0.00 -7.07 -6.92
CA MET A 79 -0.22 -5.95 -7.82
C MET A 79 -1.30 -5.03 -7.26
N TYR A 80 -1.29 -3.79 -7.67
CA TYR A 80 -2.26 -2.79 -7.30
C TYR A 80 -3.31 -2.64 -8.39
N PHE A 81 -4.59 -2.73 -8.04
CA PHE A 81 -5.69 -2.50 -8.96
C PHE A 81 -6.49 -1.26 -8.56
N TYR A 82 -6.81 -0.45 -9.55
CA TYR A 82 -7.63 0.74 -9.40
C TYR A 82 -8.39 1.04 -10.68
N THR A 83 -9.59 1.57 -10.58
CA THR A 83 -10.36 2.07 -11.73
C THR A 83 -11.09 3.36 -11.38
N THR A 84 -11.06 4.33 -12.30
CA THR A 84 -11.73 5.63 -12.13
C THR A 84 -13.23 5.54 -12.41
N GLU A 85 -13.65 4.63 -13.29
CA GLU A 85 -15.03 4.53 -13.78
C GLU A 85 -15.77 3.33 -13.17
N GLY A 86 -15.05 2.38 -12.57
CA GLY A 86 -15.63 1.12 -12.13
C GLY A 86 -15.89 0.14 -13.27
N GLY A 87 -16.50 -1.01 -12.93
CA GLY A 87 -16.85 -2.05 -13.90
C GLY A 87 -15.85 -3.19 -13.96
N THR A 88 -15.98 -4.02 -15.00
CA THR A 88 -15.16 -5.22 -15.21
C THR A 88 -14.13 -4.97 -16.30
N THR A 89 -12.87 -5.33 -16.00
CA THR A 89 -11.74 -5.19 -16.92
C THR A 89 -10.97 -6.49 -17.01
N GLU A 90 -10.44 -6.81 -18.20
CA GLU A 90 -9.61 -7.97 -18.44
C GLU A 90 -8.12 -7.60 -18.35
N TRP A 91 -7.34 -8.47 -17.70
CA TRP A 91 -5.90 -8.30 -17.52
C TRP A 91 -5.15 -9.59 -17.77
N THR A 92 -3.91 -9.47 -18.24
CA THR A 92 -2.98 -10.59 -18.35
C THR A 92 -2.02 -10.56 -17.17
N LEU A 93 -1.90 -11.67 -16.46
CA LEU A 93 -0.98 -11.83 -15.34
C LEU A 93 0.47 -12.01 -15.83
N PRO A 94 1.47 -11.68 -14.99
CA PRO A 94 2.87 -11.98 -15.25
C PRO A 94 3.12 -13.48 -15.50
N GLU A 95 4.19 -13.79 -16.22
CA GLU A 95 4.53 -15.18 -16.58
C GLU A 95 4.82 -16.08 -15.38
N ASP A 96 5.38 -15.53 -14.32
CA ASP A 96 5.68 -16.24 -13.08
C ASP A 96 4.48 -16.44 -12.14
N TRP A 97 3.32 -15.90 -12.52
CA TRP A 97 2.05 -16.14 -11.81
C TRP A 97 1.35 -17.36 -12.42
N THR A 98 1.86 -18.53 -12.12
CA THR A 98 1.49 -19.80 -12.76
C THR A 98 0.28 -20.51 -12.12
N GLY A 99 -0.23 -20.02 -11.00
CA GLY A 99 -1.40 -20.59 -10.33
C GLY A 99 -2.69 -20.43 -11.15
N ASP A 100 -3.68 -21.25 -10.85
CA ASP A 100 -5.02 -21.21 -11.44
C ASP A 100 -5.96 -20.22 -10.76
N LYS A 101 -5.52 -19.60 -9.67
CA LYS A 101 -6.28 -18.66 -8.87
C LYS A 101 -5.41 -17.51 -8.38
N VAL A 102 -6.04 -16.32 -8.24
CA VAL A 102 -5.47 -15.15 -7.59
C VAL A 102 -6.51 -14.51 -6.68
N TYR A 103 -6.09 -13.66 -5.78
CA TYR A 103 -6.91 -13.19 -4.66
C TYR A 103 -6.95 -11.67 -4.61
N LEU A 104 -8.11 -11.11 -4.88
CA LEU A 104 -8.35 -9.67 -4.88
C LEU A 104 -8.92 -9.23 -3.54
N TYR A 105 -8.30 -8.26 -2.91
CA TYR A 105 -8.75 -7.65 -1.66
C TYR A 105 -9.07 -6.18 -1.88
N ARG A 106 -10.16 -5.73 -1.31
CA ARG A 106 -10.46 -4.30 -1.23
C ARG A 106 -9.60 -3.65 -0.15
N LEU A 107 -8.95 -2.53 -0.48
CA LEU A 107 -8.18 -1.75 0.50
C LEU A 107 -9.08 -0.71 1.17
N THR A 108 -9.00 -0.65 2.49
CA THR A 108 -9.73 0.29 3.33
C THR A 108 -8.78 0.93 4.33
N ASP A 109 -9.23 1.95 5.04
CA ASP A 109 -8.54 2.53 6.19
C ASP A 109 -8.26 1.54 7.32
N GLN A 110 -8.99 0.41 7.33
CA GLN A 110 -8.80 -0.69 8.29
C GLN A 110 -8.03 -1.89 7.68
N GLY A 111 -7.35 -1.69 6.53
CA GLY A 111 -6.58 -2.72 5.85
C GLY A 111 -7.36 -3.47 4.77
N LYS A 112 -6.90 -4.67 4.45
CA LYS A 112 -7.47 -5.54 3.40
C LYS A 112 -8.76 -6.17 3.86
N LYS A 113 -9.81 -6.10 3.02
CA LYS A 113 -11.12 -6.71 3.27
C LYS A 113 -11.72 -7.32 2.02
N ASP A 114 -12.79 -8.07 2.19
CA ASP A 114 -13.68 -8.55 1.13
C ASP A 114 -12.90 -9.28 0.02
N VAL A 115 -12.21 -10.35 0.39
CA VAL A 115 -11.46 -11.16 -0.57
C VAL A 115 -12.39 -11.77 -1.63
N VAL A 116 -11.96 -11.63 -2.89
CA VAL A 116 -12.56 -12.31 -4.03
C VAL A 116 -11.50 -13.20 -4.65
N GLU A 117 -11.81 -14.50 -4.75
CA GLU A 117 -11.02 -15.47 -5.48
C GLU A 117 -11.35 -15.35 -6.97
N LEU A 118 -10.33 -15.09 -7.79
CA LEU A 118 -10.47 -14.99 -9.23
C LEU A 118 -9.80 -16.19 -9.89
N THR A 119 -10.51 -16.82 -10.82
CA THR A 119 -9.95 -17.91 -11.63
C THR A 119 -9.11 -17.35 -12.76
N VAL A 120 -7.92 -17.90 -12.92
CA VAL A 120 -7.03 -17.57 -14.03
C VAL A 120 -7.43 -18.42 -15.24
N GLY A 121 -7.83 -17.74 -16.30
CA GLY A 121 -8.23 -18.37 -17.55
C GLY A 121 -7.05 -18.69 -18.47
N ALA A 122 -7.38 -19.09 -19.71
CA ALA A 122 -6.39 -19.31 -20.77
C ALA A 122 -5.54 -18.04 -20.97
N ASP A 123 -4.28 -18.22 -21.37
CA ASP A 123 -3.31 -17.13 -21.58
C ASP A 123 -3.07 -16.25 -20.35
N ARG A 124 -3.27 -16.81 -19.15
CA ARG A 124 -3.17 -16.12 -17.85
C ARG A 124 -4.05 -14.88 -17.74
N LYS A 125 -5.22 -14.92 -18.32
CA LYS A 125 -6.18 -13.83 -18.28
C LYS A 125 -7.07 -13.93 -17.05
N ILE A 126 -7.37 -12.77 -16.47
CA ILE A 126 -8.32 -12.61 -15.35
C ILE A 126 -9.30 -11.49 -15.66
N GLN A 127 -10.49 -11.58 -15.07
CA GLN A 127 -11.48 -10.51 -15.07
C GLN A 127 -11.52 -9.90 -13.66
N ILE A 128 -11.30 -8.59 -13.56
CA ILE A 128 -11.42 -7.88 -12.29
C ILE A 128 -12.62 -6.93 -12.38
N THR A 129 -13.55 -7.07 -11.44
CA THR A 129 -14.63 -6.11 -11.24
C THR A 129 -14.30 -5.22 -10.04
N GLY A 130 -14.26 -3.92 -10.27
CA GLY A 130 -13.97 -2.93 -9.24
C GLY A 130 -15.00 -1.80 -9.19
N ASN A 131 -15.14 -1.19 -8.03
CA ASN A 131 -15.91 0.03 -7.86
C ASN A 131 -15.06 1.24 -8.27
N ALA A 132 -15.71 2.27 -8.80
CA ALA A 132 -15.03 3.51 -9.14
C ALA A 132 -14.32 4.11 -7.93
N ASN A 133 -13.08 4.53 -8.14
CA ASN A 133 -12.25 5.18 -7.13
C ASN A 133 -11.97 4.36 -5.84
N GLN A 134 -12.19 3.04 -5.92
CA GLN A 134 -11.84 2.12 -4.84
C GLN A 134 -10.51 1.44 -5.14
N PRO A 135 -9.51 1.50 -4.26
CA PRO A 135 -8.26 0.77 -4.42
C PRO A 135 -8.41 -0.70 -4.00
N TYR A 136 -7.68 -1.57 -4.70
CA TYR A 136 -7.60 -3.00 -4.44
C TYR A 136 -6.14 -3.47 -4.52
N VAL A 137 -5.87 -4.61 -3.92
CA VAL A 137 -4.61 -5.34 -4.09
C VAL A 137 -4.90 -6.76 -4.52
N LEU A 138 -4.20 -7.19 -5.56
CA LEU A 138 -4.25 -8.55 -6.09
C LEU A 138 -3.03 -9.32 -5.62
N TYR A 139 -3.26 -10.48 -5.01
CA TYR A 139 -2.21 -11.38 -4.54
C TYR A 139 -2.15 -12.66 -5.35
N LYS A 140 -0.94 -13.14 -5.58
CA LYS A 140 -0.62 -14.41 -6.21
C LYS A 140 -1.08 -15.62 -5.37
N ALA A 141 -1.03 -15.50 -4.06
CA ALA A 141 -1.43 -16.53 -3.11
C ALA A 141 -2.41 -16.00 -2.08
N PRO A 142 -3.25 -16.85 -1.48
CA PRO A 142 -4.17 -16.42 -0.43
C PRO A 142 -3.37 -15.83 0.74
N GLN A 143 -3.80 -14.67 1.17
CA GLN A 143 -3.23 -14.04 2.35
C GLN A 143 -3.91 -14.66 3.56
N GLY A 144 -3.13 -15.32 4.38
CA GLY A 144 -3.59 -15.74 5.70
C GLY A 144 -4.19 -14.53 6.43
N LYS A 145 -5.14 -14.78 7.31
CA LYS A 145 -5.62 -13.75 8.23
C LYS A 145 -4.43 -13.27 9.06
N LYS A 146 -3.63 -12.37 8.53
CA LYS A 146 -2.99 -11.40 9.37
C LYS A 146 -4.12 -10.48 9.81
N THR A 147 -4.85 -10.91 10.79
CA THR A 147 -5.52 -10.00 11.65
C THR A 147 -4.41 -9.19 12.28
N MET A 148 -4.01 -8.11 11.61
CA MET A 148 -3.50 -6.99 12.35
C MET A 148 -4.71 -6.41 13.06
N VAL A 149 -5.20 -7.13 14.05
CA VAL A 149 -5.86 -6.50 15.17
C VAL A 149 -4.71 -5.74 15.80
N TRP A 150 -4.78 -4.43 15.76
CA TRP A 150 -3.82 -3.54 16.41
C TRP A 150 -3.67 -3.85 17.90
N SER A 151 -4.50 -4.73 18.46
CA SER A 151 -4.47 -5.24 19.82
C SER A 151 -3.89 -6.66 19.95
N GLU A 152 -3.82 -7.49 18.90
CA GLU A 152 -3.42 -8.90 19.06
C GLU A 152 -2.13 -9.27 18.33
N GLY A 153 -1.60 -8.42 17.48
CA GLY A 153 -0.34 -8.64 16.76
C GLY A 153 0.85 -7.91 17.35
N LEU A 154 0.63 -7.18 18.42
CA LEU A 154 1.62 -6.35 19.02
C LEU A 154 1.97 -6.95 20.36
N HIS A 155 3.25 -7.26 20.52
CA HIS A 155 3.79 -7.82 21.73
C HIS A 155 3.76 -6.85 22.90
N ILE A 156 3.51 -5.55 22.60
CA ILE A 156 3.36 -4.51 23.61
C ILE A 156 1.87 -4.33 23.88
N TYR A 157 1.45 -4.56 25.10
CA TYR A 157 0.08 -4.35 25.51
C TYR A 157 -0.23 -2.85 25.65
N ASP A 158 -1.39 -2.42 25.17
CA ASP A 158 -1.83 -1.02 25.18
C ASP A 158 -0.80 -0.02 24.60
N GLN A 159 -0.22 -0.38 23.48
CA GLN A 159 0.85 0.38 22.84
C GLN A 159 0.43 1.78 22.37
N GLY A 160 -0.85 1.99 22.09
CA GLY A 160 -1.42 3.27 21.71
C GLY A 160 -2.02 4.02 22.90
N PHE A 161 -1.83 3.53 24.11
CA PHE A 161 -2.37 4.11 25.36
C PHE A 161 -3.89 4.26 25.35
N ASN A 162 -4.59 3.47 24.55
CA ASN A 162 -6.05 3.57 24.36
C ASN A 162 -6.86 3.19 25.61
N SER A 163 -6.23 2.57 26.60
CA SER A 163 -6.85 2.36 27.92
C SER A 163 -7.04 3.67 28.70
N GLY A 164 -6.36 4.75 28.30
CA GLY A 164 -6.35 6.03 29.00
C GLY A 164 -5.57 5.99 30.32
N THR A 165 -4.87 4.90 30.62
CA THR A 165 -4.10 4.69 31.85
C THR A 165 -2.72 4.12 31.58
N LEU A 166 -1.83 4.14 32.58
CA LEU A 166 -0.52 3.49 32.52
C LEU A 166 -0.48 2.20 33.39
N ASP A 167 -1.63 1.62 33.71
CA ASP A 167 -1.72 0.47 34.62
C ASP A 167 -1.05 -0.79 34.07
N HIS A 168 -0.89 -0.87 32.76
CA HIS A 168 -0.20 -1.97 32.08
C HIS A 168 1.32 -1.78 31.98
N TRP A 169 1.84 -0.70 32.56
CA TRP A 169 3.25 -0.36 32.50
C TRP A 169 3.85 -0.30 33.91
N GLU A 170 4.99 -0.94 34.09
CA GLU A 170 5.80 -0.74 35.29
C GLU A 170 6.45 0.65 35.20
N LYS A 171 6.17 1.48 36.18
CA LYS A 171 6.61 2.88 36.26
C LYS A 171 7.68 3.04 37.31
N THR A 172 8.79 3.68 36.97
CA THR A 172 9.87 4.03 37.89
C THR A 172 10.44 5.41 37.58
N GLY A 173 11.09 6.01 38.58
CA GLY A 173 11.57 7.40 38.50
C GLY A 173 10.42 8.39 38.73
N ASP A 174 10.53 9.58 38.15
CA ASP A 174 9.53 10.66 38.24
C ASP A 174 8.26 10.35 37.44
N SER A 175 7.70 9.16 37.65
CA SER A 175 6.58 8.64 36.86
C SER A 175 5.26 9.41 37.04
N GLU A 176 5.17 10.26 38.06
CA GLU A 176 4.07 11.20 38.28
C GLU A 176 3.98 12.28 37.17
N HIS A 177 5.09 12.54 36.47
CA HIS A 177 5.16 13.45 35.34
C HIS A 177 4.85 12.79 33.99
N ALA A 178 4.48 11.52 34.02
CA ALA A 178 4.02 10.78 32.84
C ALA A 178 2.49 10.62 32.89
N GLU A 179 1.81 11.16 31.90
CA GLU A 179 0.35 11.12 31.81
C GLU A 179 -0.13 10.78 30.41
N ILE A 180 -1.34 10.25 30.29
CA ILE A 180 -1.99 10.03 29.01
C ILE A 180 -2.81 11.27 28.66
N VAL A 181 -2.55 11.83 27.49
CA VAL A 181 -3.24 13.00 26.96
C VAL A 181 -3.85 12.71 25.61
N LYS A 182 -4.93 13.38 25.28
CA LYS A 182 -5.53 13.31 23.92
C LYS A 182 -4.84 14.32 23.03
N SER A 183 -4.35 13.84 21.89
CA SER A 183 -3.84 14.70 20.84
C SER A 183 -4.99 15.34 20.04
N GLN A 184 -4.68 16.38 19.28
CA GLN A 184 -5.61 16.88 18.27
C GLN A 184 -5.92 15.76 17.27
N GLY A 185 -7.15 15.27 17.23
CA GLY A 185 -7.57 14.15 16.39
C GLY A 185 -8.01 12.90 17.17
N ALA A 186 -8.17 13.00 18.48
CA ALA A 186 -8.69 11.95 19.38
C ALA A 186 -7.77 10.74 19.63
N ASN A 187 -6.54 10.75 19.15
CA ASN A 187 -5.56 9.73 19.52
C ASN A 187 -5.00 10.01 20.91
N GLU A 188 -4.86 8.97 21.71
CA GLU A 188 -4.19 9.04 23.00
C GLU A 188 -2.67 8.93 22.83
N MET A 189 -1.93 9.63 23.67
CA MET A 189 -0.48 9.63 23.65
C MET A 189 0.08 9.78 25.07
N LEU A 190 1.24 9.21 25.28
CA LEU A 190 2.01 9.46 26.48
C LEU A 190 2.67 10.85 26.41
N ARG A 191 2.42 11.68 27.40
CA ARG A 191 3.15 12.93 27.60
C ARG A 191 4.06 12.80 28.81
N ILE A 192 5.33 13.13 28.64
CA ILE A 192 6.30 13.27 29.71
C ILE A 192 6.66 14.75 29.81
N GLN A 193 6.43 15.35 30.97
CA GLN A 193 6.76 16.76 31.19
C GLN A 193 8.28 16.96 31.24
N GLY A 194 8.74 18.04 30.61
CA GLY A 194 10.16 18.44 30.66
C GLY A 194 10.61 18.84 32.06
N ASN A 195 11.92 18.94 32.27
CA ASN A 195 12.58 19.27 33.55
C ASN A 195 12.35 18.27 34.70
N THR A 196 12.00 17.04 34.36
CA THR A 196 11.88 15.95 35.31
C THR A 196 13.16 15.13 35.35
N GLU A 197 13.37 14.42 36.43
CA GLU A 197 14.34 13.35 36.43
C GLU A 197 13.88 12.21 35.50
N ARG A 198 14.66 11.17 35.45
CA ARG A 198 14.39 10.06 34.53
C ARG A 198 13.05 9.38 34.83
N VAL A 199 12.14 9.38 33.83
CA VAL A 199 10.94 8.55 33.80
C VAL A 199 11.25 7.27 33.07
N THR A 200 10.90 6.13 33.64
CA THR A 200 11.05 4.83 32.98
C THR A 200 9.73 4.08 32.97
N LEU A 201 9.28 3.70 31.79
CA LEU A 201 8.15 2.81 31.60
C LEU A 201 8.65 1.48 31.04
N LYS A 202 8.24 0.38 31.64
CA LYS A 202 8.64 -0.97 31.21
C LYS A 202 7.43 -1.85 30.99
N GLN A 203 7.56 -2.73 30.06
CA GLN A 203 6.64 -3.84 29.87
C GLN A 203 7.44 -5.09 29.50
N ARG A 204 7.09 -6.21 30.10
CA ARG A 204 7.72 -7.50 29.77
C ARG A 204 7.00 -8.17 28.64
N LEU A 205 7.72 -8.48 27.58
CA LEU A 205 7.21 -9.25 26.45
C LEU A 205 7.46 -10.74 26.70
N THR A 206 6.40 -11.55 26.61
CA THR A 206 6.46 -12.99 26.97
C THR A 206 6.18 -13.91 25.80
N ASP A 207 5.72 -13.39 24.68
CA ASP A 207 5.22 -14.14 23.53
C ASP A 207 6.16 -14.09 22.32
N LEU A 208 7.39 -13.63 22.51
CA LEU A 208 8.39 -13.58 21.47
C LEU A 208 8.86 -14.98 21.05
N LYS A 209 8.91 -15.23 19.76
CA LYS A 209 9.37 -16.49 19.20
C LYS A 209 10.90 -16.47 19.02
N PRO A 210 11.60 -17.56 19.36
CA PRO A 210 13.03 -17.67 19.09
C PRO A 210 13.34 -17.50 17.59
N ASN A 211 14.53 -17.00 17.28
CA ASN A 211 15.02 -16.83 15.90
C ASN A 211 14.10 -16.02 14.99
N THR A 212 13.29 -15.14 15.56
CA THR A 212 12.35 -14.28 14.83
C THR A 212 12.81 -12.82 14.92
N ARG A 213 12.80 -12.12 13.76
CA ARG A 213 13.12 -10.70 13.73
C ARG A 213 11.88 -9.90 14.17
N TYR A 214 12.09 -8.96 15.05
CA TYR A 214 11.08 -8.01 15.50
C TYR A 214 11.52 -6.59 15.18
N ALA A 215 10.56 -5.70 14.98
CA ALA A 215 10.79 -4.28 14.82
C ALA A 215 10.03 -3.53 15.91
N VAL A 216 10.63 -2.48 16.42
CA VAL A 216 9.99 -1.54 17.35
C VAL A 216 9.90 -0.19 16.65
N TYR A 217 8.71 0.35 16.59
CA TYR A 217 8.45 1.69 16.07
C TYR A 217 8.02 2.59 17.23
N LEU A 218 8.68 3.73 17.33
CA LEU A 218 8.38 4.74 18.35
C LEU A 218 8.22 6.09 17.67
N GLY A 219 7.04 6.67 17.76
CA GLY A 219 6.81 8.06 17.39
C GLY A 219 7.14 8.96 18.56
N VAL A 220 7.98 9.95 18.37
CA VAL A 220 8.34 10.95 19.39
C VAL A 220 8.09 12.34 18.82
N ASP A 221 7.32 13.12 19.56
CA ASP A 221 7.11 14.54 19.29
C ASP A 221 7.71 15.34 20.45
N ASN A 222 8.74 16.12 20.18
CA ASN A 222 9.35 16.98 21.19
C ASN A 222 8.80 18.39 21.00
N ARG A 223 7.98 18.81 21.96
CA ARG A 223 7.43 20.17 22.03
C ARG A 223 8.13 20.92 23.15
N SER A 224 9.34 21.38 22.86
CA SER A 224 9.98 22.38 23.71
C SER A 224 9.41 23.76 23.34
N ASP A 225 8.81 24.41 24.32
CA ASP A 225 8.48 25.84 24.22
C ASP A 225 9.75 26.70 24.10
#